data_8e6b25f5b460f16cce3ed7388f98da91
#
_entry.id   8e6b25f5b460f16cce3ed7388f98da91
#
_cell.length_a   1.000
_cell.length_b   1.000
_cell.length_c   1.000
_cell.angle_alpha   90.00
_cell.angle_beta   90.00
_cell.angle_gamma   90.00
#
_symmetry.space_group_name_H-M   'P 1'
#
loop_
_entity.id
_entity.type
_entity.pdbx_description
1 polymer ?
#
loop_
_entity_poly.entity_id
_entity_poly.type
_entity_poly.pdbx_seq_one_letter_code
_entity_poly.pdbx_strand_id
1 'polypeptide(L)'
;SILAKCGIKNTDSNAATAIRTIIVLIFSWIMVFLVGAQHGIGSVSAKTWTFLILSGLATGASWLCYFRALQIGDVDKVVPVDKSSAILSILLAFLFLHESISPLKLLCVVLIGAGTYLMITKKETSSENSGKKGWRWFFYALGSAVFASLTSILGKVGIENIDSNLGTAIRTIVV
;
A
#
# COMPACT_ATOMS: atom_id res chain seq x y z
N SER A 1 -8.89 -1.49 -8.26
CA SER A 1 -8.89 -0.01 -8.42
C SER A 1 -10.16 0.50 -9.09
N ILE A 2 -10.65 -0.12 -10.19
CA ILE A 2 -11.89 0.28 -10.87
C ILE A 2 -13.10 0.09 -9.95
N LEU A 3 -13.25 -1.07 -9.33
CA LEU A 3 -14.32 -1.34 -8.35
C LEU A 3 -14.28 -0.35 -7.18
N ALA A 4 -13.08 -0.03 -6.68
CA ALA A 4 -12.91 0.97 -5.63
C ALA A 4 -13.43 2.34 -6.08
N LYS A 5 -13.09 2.80 -7.31
CA LYS A 5 -13.57 4.08 -7.81
C LYS A 5 -15.09 4.11 -8.02
N CYS A 6 -15.69 3.04 -8.49
CA CYS A 6 -17.15 2.95 -8.60
C CYS A 6 -17.82 3.03 -7.23
N GLY A 7 -17.25 2.35 -6.21
CA GLY A 7 -17.80 2.34 -4.86
C GLY A 7 -17.67 3.68 -4.12
N ILE A 8 -16.63 4.48 -4.39
CA ILE A 8 -16.39 5.76 -3.70
C ILE A 8 -16.94 7.00 -4.42
N LYS A 9 -17.59 6.82 -5.58
CA LYS A 9 -18.08 7.97 -6.38
C LYS A 9 -19.04 8.89 -5.61
N ASN A 10 -19.81 8.30 -4.67
CA ASN A 10 -20.78 9.00 -3.81
C ASN A 10 -20.52 8.76 -2.31
N THR A 11 -19.36 8.22 -1.93
CA THR A 11 -19.05 7.87 -0.54
C THR A 11 -17.80 8.65 -0.10
N ASP A 12 -17.77 9.07 1.17
CA ASP A 12 -16.58 9.68 1.73
C ASP A 12 -15.39 8.73 1.71
N SER A 13 -14.22 9.27 1.39
CA SER A 13 -12.94 8.53 1.36
C SER A 13 -12.66 7.79 2.66
N ASN A 14 -12.99 8.42 3.80
CA ASN A 14 -12.77 7.84 5.11
C ASN A 14 -13.69 6.64 5.36
N ALA A 15 -14.97 6.76 4.96
CA ALA A 15 -15.93 5.66 5.06
C ALA A 15 -15.52 4.46 4.19
N ALA A 16 -15.05 4.71 2.96
CA ALA A 16 -14.56 3.65 2.09
C ALA A 16 -13.33 2.92 2.68
N THR A 17 -12.42 3.66 3.29
CA THR A 17 -11.26 3.10 3.99
C THR A 17 -11.70 2.25 5.17
N ALA A 18 -12.61 2.75 6.02
CA ALA A 18 -13.12 2.04 7.18
C ALA A 18 -13.81 0.71 6.82
N ILE A 19 -14.70 0.71 5.84
CA ILE A 19 -15.39 -0.51 5.36
C ILE A 19 -14.38 -1.53 4.88
N ARG A 20 -13.41 -1.11 4.06
CA ARG A 20 -12.35 -1.99 3.58
C ARG A 20 -11.53 -2.58 4.73
N THR A 21 -11.16 -1.77 5.73
CA THR A 21 -10.38 -2.22 6.88
C THR A 21 -11.13 -3.28 7.68
N ILE A 22 -12.42 -3.08 7.93
CA ILE A 22 -13.26 -4.07 8.64
C ILE A 22 -13.29 -5.41 7.91
N ILE A 23 -13.49 -5.39 6.60
CA ILE A 23 -13.49 -6.62 5.78
C ILE A 23 -12.14 -7.33 5.87
N VAL A 24 -11.04 -6.58 5.67
CA VAL A 24 -9.68 -7.15 5.74
C VAL A 24 -9.37 -7.68 7.13
N LEU A 25 -9.82 -7.01 8.19
CA LEU A 25 -9.67 -7.46 9.58
C LEU A 25 -10.34 -8.82 9.81
N ILE A 26 -11.61 -8.96 9.41
CA ILE A 26 -12.36 -10.21 9.55
C ILE A 26 -11.64 -11.36 8.82
N PHE A 27 -11.26 -11.14 7.55
CA PHE A 27 -10.57 -12.16 6.77
C PHE A 27 -9.19 -12.51 7.33
N SER A 28 -8.43 -11.53 7.83
CA SER A 28 -7.12 -11.78 8.43
C SER A 28 -7.23 -12.67 9.67
N TRP A 29 -8.22 -12.44 10.54
CA TRP A 29 -8.43 -13.27 11.72
C TRP A 29 -8.96 -14.67 11.37
N ILE A 30 -9.83 -14.80 10.39
CA ILE A 30 -10.26 -16.11 9.87
C ILE A 30 -9.01 -16.90 9.43
N MET A 31 -8.08 -16.28 8.68
CA MET A 31 -6.87 -16.95 8.24
C MET A 31 -5.95 -17.34 9.40
N VAL A 32 -5.82 -16.48 10.44
CA VAL A 32 -5.05 -16.82 11.65
C VAL A 32 -5.60 -18.07 12.34
N PHE A 33 -6.93 -18.20 12.47
CA PHE A 33 -7.56 -19.37 13.06
C PHE A 33 -7.42 -20.62 12.20
N LEU A 34 -7.58 -20.49 10.86
CA LEU A 34 -7.44 -21.63 9.94
C LEU A 34 -6.01 -22.20 9.92
N VAL A 35 -5.00 -21.34 10.01
CA VAL A 35 -3.58 -21.74 10.01
C VAL A 35 -3.10 -22.15 11.41
N GLY A 36 -3.87 -21.84 12.47
CA GLY A 36 -3.48 -22.13 13.85
C GLY A 36 -2.41 -21.17 14.40
N ALA A 37 -2.20 -20.02 13.76
CA ALA A 37 -1.17 -19.05 14.12
C ALA A 37 -1.44 -18.27 15.43
N GLN A 38 -2.64 -18.43 16.02
CA GLN A 38 -3.01 -17.78 17.29
C GLN A 38 -2.11 -18.17 18.46
N HIS A 39 -1.52 -19.36 18.44
CA HIS A 39 -0.62 -19.83 19.48
C HIS A 39 0.69 -19.01 19.57
N GLY A 40 1.06 -18.33 18.47
CA GLY A 40 2.22 -17.46 18.39
C GLY A 40 2.06 -16.09 19.07
N ILE A 41 0.85 -15.69 19.49
CA ILE A 41 0.60 -14.35 20.06
C ILE A 41 1.45 -14.10 21.33
N GLY A 42 1.59 -15.11 22.19
CA GLY A 42 2.37 -15.01 23.43
C GLY A 42 3.89 -14.91 23.24
N SER A 43 4.40 -15.27 22.07
CA SER A 43 5.82 -15.23 21.73
C SER A 43 6.26 -13.96 21.00
N VAL A 44 5.32 -13.03 20.73
CA VAL A 44 5.59 -11.79 19.98
C VAL A 44 6.43 -10.83 20.85
N SER A 45 7.64 -10.48 20.37
CA SER A 45 8.53 -9.57 21.10
C SER A 45 8.01 -8.13 21.09
N ALA A 46 8.40 -7.31 22.08
CA ALA A 46 8.04 -5.89 22.13
C ALA A 46 8.53 -5.13 20.88
N LYS A 47 9.69 -5.50 20.33
CA LYS A 47 10.21 -4.95 19.08
C LYS A 47 9.25 -5.23 17.94
N THR A 48 8.80 -6.45 17.76
CA THR A 48 7.83 -6.88 16.76
C THR A 48 6.52 -6.08 16.87
N TRP A 49 5.98 -5.92 18.08
CA TRP A 49 4.79 -5.10 18.33
C TRP A 49 4.96 -3.66 17.84
N THR A 50 6.08 -3.02 18.15
CA THR A 50 6.37 -1.64 17.73
C THR A 50 6.39 -1.52 16.20
N PHE A 51 7.09 -2.43 15.51
CA PHE A 51 7.17 -2.40 14.05
C PHE A 51 5.81 -2.71 13.37
N LEU A 52 5.02 -3.62 13.94
CA LEU A 52 3.68 -3.93 13.41
C LEU A 52 2.71 -2.75 13.61
N ILE A 53 2.76 -2.07 14.75
CA ILE A 53 1.95 -0.87 15.01
C ILE A 53 2.33 0.24 14.03
N LEU A 54 3.61 0.55 13.88
CA LEU A 54 4.08 1.56 12.92
C LEU A 54 3.70 1.19 11.49
N SER A 55 3.82 -0.09 11.12
CA SER A 55 3.40 -0.59 9.80
C SER A 55 1.89 -0.44 9.59
N GLY A 56 1.08 -0.70 10.62
CA GLY A 56 -0.37 -0.48 10.58
C GLY A 56 -0.74 0.98 10.36
N LEU A 57 -0.15 1.89 11.14
CA LEU A 57 -0.36 3.34 10.97
C LEU A 57 0.04 3.83 9.58
N ALA A 58 1.19 3.37 9.07
CA ALA A 58 1.63 3.70 7.71
C ALA A 58 0.66 3.13 6.64
N THR A 59 0.10 1.94 6.86
CA THR A 59 -0.91 1.34 5.98
C THR A 59 -2.17 2.19 5.94
N GLY A 60 -2.70 2.60 7.09
CA GLY A 60 -3.87 3.47 7.20
C GLY A 60 -3.66 4.80 6.49
N ALA A 61 -2.52 5.45 6.74
CA ALA A 61 -2.15 6.70 6.07
C ALA A 61 -2.05 6.52 4.54
N SER A 62 -1.46 5.42 4.06
CA SER A 62 -1.39 5.09 2.64
C SER A 62 -2.78 4.96 2.02
N TRP A 63 -3.69 4.24 2.66
CA TRP A 63 -5.06 4.05 2.14
C TRP A 63 -5.87 5.34 2.11
N LEU A 64 -5.78 6.17 3.16
CA LEU A 64 -6.43 7.48 3.18
C LEU A 64 -5.93 8.37 2.03
N CYS A 65 -4.62 8.44 1.82
CA CYS A 65 -4.02 9.17 0.70
C CYS A 65 -4.48 8.59 -0.66
N TYR A 66 -4.47 7.26 -0.81
CA TYR A 66 -4.88 6.58 -2.03
C TYR A 66 -6.33 6.85 -2.41
N PHE A 67 -7.27 6.66 -1.47
CA PHE A 67 -8.68 6.91 -1.74
C PHE A 67 -8.95 8.38 -2.02
N ARG A 68 -8.25 9.29 -1.33
CA ARG A 68 -8.34 10.71 -1.62
C ARG A 68 -7.81 11.04 -3.02
N ALA A 69 -6.68 10.46 -3.40
CA ALA A 69 -6.15 10.60 -4.76
C ALA A 69 -7.15 10.10 -5.82
N LEU A 70 -7.81 8.96 -5.58
CA LEU A 70 -8.84 8.42 -6.49
C LEU A 70 -10.08 9.30 -6.61
N GLN A 71 -10.47 10.02 -5.56
CA GLN A 71 -11.60 10.95 -5.61
C GLN A 71 -11.30 12.15 -6.49
N ILE A 72 -10.13 12.76 -6.35
CA ILE A 72 -9.76 14.02 -7.02
C ILE A 72 -9.00 13.80 -8.33
N GLY A 73 -8.48 12.59 -8.58
CA GLY A 73 -7.68 12.24 -9.76
C GLY A 73 -8.33 11.20 -10.66
N ASP A 74 -7.68 10.96 -11.80
CA ASP A 74 -8.04 9.89 -12.72
C ASP A 74 -7.39 8.57 -12.29
N VAL A 75 -8.17 7.47 -12.30
CA VAL A 75 -7.68 6.13 -11.88
C VAL A 75 -6.42 5.75 -12.64
N ASP A 76 -6.43 6.00 -13.95
CA ASP A 76 -5.36 5.58 -14.85
C ASP A 76 -4.03 6.32 -14.61
N LYS A 77 -4.07 7.46 -13.90
CA LYS A 77 -2.89 8.22 -13.47
C LYS A 77 -2.52 7.89 -12.02
N VAL A 78 -3.51 7.82 -11.13
CA VAL A 78 -3.31 7.58 -9.70
C VAL A 78 -2.75 6.17 -9.44
N VAL A 79 -3.31 5.14 -10.09
CA VAL A 79 -2.93 3.74 -9.84
C VAL A 79 -1.48 3.45 -10.22
N PRO A 80 -0.95 3.87 -11.39
CA PRO A 80 0.45 3.66 -11.71
C PRO A 80 1.40 4.36 -10.73
N VAL A 81 1.08 5.59 -10.32
CA VAL A 81 1.88 6.34 -9.32
C VAL A 81 1.88 5.62 -7.97
N ASP A 82 0.75 5.14 -7.49
CA ASP A 82 0.66 4.35 -6.26
C ASP A 82 1.46 3.03 -6.38
N LYS A 83 1.38 2.34 -7.52
CA LYS A 83 2.13 1.08 -7.75
C LYS A 83 3.62 1.28 -7.92
N SER A 84 4.11 2.47 -8.18
CA SER A 84 5.54 2.80 -8.12
C SER A 84 6.11 2.67 -6.69
N SER A 85 5.25 2.52 -5.66
CA SER A 85 5.66 2.15 -4.30
C SER A 85 6.49 0.87 -4.25
N ALA A 86 6.30 -0.07 -5.20
CA ALA A 86 7.13 -1.27 -5.30
C ALA A 86 8.60 -0.93 -5.59
N ILE A 87 8.85 0.06 -6.45
CA ILE A 87 10.20 0.56 -6.72
C ILE A 87 10.80 1.15 -5.45
N LEU A 88 10.04 2.01 -4.75
CA LEU A 88 10.47 2.61 -3.49
C LEU A 88 10.72 1.54 -2.42
N SER A 89 9.89 0.50 -2.34
CA SER A 89 10.10 -0.61 -1.41
C SER A 89 11.40 -1.37 -1.68
N ILE A 90 11.75 -1.62 -2.94
CA ILE A 90 13.00 -2.27 -3.32
C ILE A 90 14.21 -1.38 -2.95
N LEU A 91 14.13 -0.07 -3.23
CA LEU A 91 15.18 0.88 -2.88
C LEU A 91 15.37 1.00 -1.36
N LEU A 92 14.28 1.08 -0.60
CA LEU A 92 14.33 1.12 0.86
C LEU A 92 14.85 -0.19 1.45
N ALA A 93 14.47 -1.35 0.90
CA ALA A 93 14.99 -2.65 1.32
C ALA A 93 16.50 -2.75 1.09
N PHE A 94 16.99 -2.25 -0.03
CA PHE A 94 18.44 -2.15 -0.29
C PHE A 94 19.14 -1.24 0.72
N LEU A 95 18.57 -0.06 0.98
CA LEU A 95 19.19 0.95 1.84
C LEU A 95 19.16 0.57 3.33
N PHE A 96 18.03 0.08 3.83
CA PHE A 96 17.82 -0.17 5.27
C PHE A 96 18.08 -1.61 5.70
N LEU A 97 17.76 -2.58 4.84
CA LEU A 97 17.95 -4.01 5.13
C LEU A 97 19.25 -4.56 4.54
N HIS A 98 20.02 -3.73 3.81
CA HIS A 98 21.24 -4.15 3.11
C HIS A 98 21.03 -5.40 2.22
N GLU A 99 19.82 -5.57 1.66
CA GLU A 99 19.55 -6.67 0.75
C GLU A 99 20.25 -6.46 -0.59
N SER A 100 20.85 -7.51 -1.11
CA SER A 100 21.42 -7.48 -2.46
C SER A 100 20.33 -7.29 -3.52
N ILE A 101 20.55 -6.38 -4.46
CA ILE A 101 19.68 -6.22 -5.62
C ILE A 101 20.02 -7.32 -6.61
N SER A 102 19.18 -8.35 -6.70
CA SER A 102 19.28 -9.37 -7.74
C SER A 102 19.04 -8.75 -9.12
N PRO A 103 19.68 -9.23 -10.20
CA PRO A 103 19.41 -8.78 -11.58
C PRO A 103 17.92 -8.85 -11.94
N LEU A 104 17.21 -9.85 -11.41
CA LEU A 104 15.77 -9.98 -11.58
C LEU A 104 14.99 -8.83 -10.91
N LYS A 105 15.37 -8.40 -9.70
CA LYS A 105 14.76 -7.24 -9.02
C LYS A 105 14.99 -5.96 -9.83
N LEU A 106 16.19 -5.78 -10.40
CA LEU A 106 16.50 -4.64 -11.25
C LEU A 106 15.63 -4.62 -12.51
N LEU A 107 15.48 -5.75 -13.17
CA LEU A 107 14.60 -5.91 -14.33
C LEU A 107 13.14 -5.53 -13.99
N CYS A 108 12.64 -6.00 -12.85
CA CYS A 108 11.29 -5.64 -12.37
C CYS A 108 11.14 -4.14 -12.13
N VAL A 109 12.12 -3.47 -11.55
CA VAL A 109 12.11 -2.01 -11.33
C VAL A 109 12.02 -1.27 -12.67
N VAL A 110 12.81 -1.68 -13.66
CA VAL A 110 12.79 -1.07 -15.01
C VAL A 110 11.43 -1.29 -15.68
N LEU A 111 10.88 -2.50 -15.63
CA LEU A 111 9.59 -2.83 -16.22
C LEU A 111 8.43 -2.06 -15.57
N ILE A 112 8.41 -1.96 -14.22
CA ILE A 112 7.40 -1.18 -13.50
C ILE A 112 7.53 0.30 -13.84
N GLY A 113 8.75 0.84 -13.88
CA GLY A 113 9.01 2.24 -14.25
C GLY A 113 8.55 2.55 -15.66
N ALA A 114 8.93 1.72 -16.64
CA ALA A 114 8.52 1.86 -18.02
C ALA A 114 6.99 1.74 -18.20
N GLY A 115 6.37 0.74 -17.55
CA GLY A 115 4.92 0.55 -17.57
C GLY A 115 4.17 1.75 -16.97
N THR A 116 4.64 2.26 -15.84
CA THR A 116 4.07 3.46 -15.20
C THR A 116 4.18 4.69 -16.11
N TYR A 117 5.34 4.90 -16.71
CA TYR A 117 5.59 6.01 -17.65
C TYR A 117 4.67 5.91 -18.88
N LEU A 118 4.59 4.74 -19.51
CA LEU A 118 3.73 4.52 -20.69
C LEU A 118 2.23 4.73 -20.37
N MET A 119 1.76 4.31 -19.20
CA MET A 119 0.37 4.52 -18.79
C MET A 119 0.03 6.00 -18.60
N ILE A 120 0.94 6.77 -18.01
CA ILE A 120 0.74 8.20 -17.78
C ILE A 120 0.76 8.95 -19.13
N THR A 121 1.75 8.67 -19.99
CA THR A 121 1.98 9.41 -21.24
C THR A 121 0.91 9.11 -22.30
N LYS A 122 0.48 7.84 -22.45
CA LYS A 122 -0.48 7.44 -23.47
C LYS A 122 -1.84 8.15 -23.38
N LYS A 123 -2.21 8.68 -22.23
CA LYS A 123 -3.52 9.29 -22.00
C LYS A 123 -3.56 10.80 -22.10
N GLU A 124 -2.43 11.48 -22.19
CA GLU A 124 -2.41 12.92 -22.50
C GLU A 124 -2.95 13.24 -23.90
N THR A 125 -2.83 12.27 -24.83
CA THR A 125 -3.33 12.40 -26.21
C THR A 125 -4.84 12.23 -26.37
N SER A 126 -5.57 11.78 -25.34
CA SER A 126 -7.00 11.44 -25.45
C SER A 126 -7.95 12.29 -24.60
N SER A 127 -7.46 13.31 -23.90
CA SER A 127 -8.28 14.10 -22.95
C SER A 127 -8.02 15.60 -23.08
N GLU A 128 -8.52 16.20 -24.16
CA GLU A 128 -8.51 17.65 -24.34
C GLU A 128 -9.50 18.41 -23.42
N ASN A 129 -10.19 17.74 -22.49
CA ASN A 129 -11.23 18.35 -21.66
C ASN A 129 -11.07 18.16 -20.15
N SER A 130 -9.85 18.04 -19.63
CA SER A 130 -9.61 18.10 -18.18
C SER A 130 -9.04 19.46 -17.78
N GLY A 131 -9.91 20.47 -17.78
CA GLY A 131 -9.61 21.75 -17.16
C GLY A 131 -9.14 21.55 -15.73
N LYS A 132 -7.95 22.04 -15.41
CA LYS A 132 -7.43 22.39 -14.08
C LYS A 132 -7.75 21.44 -12.90
N LYS A 133 -7.62 20.15 -13.06
CA LYS A 133 -7.42 19.26 -11.91
C LYS A 133 -6.00 19.46 -11.43
N GLY A 134 -5.82 20.36 -10.45
CA GLY A 134 -4.50 20.77 -9.94
C GLY A 134 -3.67 19.56 -9.48
N TRP A 135 -2.38 19.71 -9.41
CA TRP A 135 -1.35 18.74 -8.97
C TRP A 135 -1.65 18.04 -7.62
N ARG A 136 -2.74 18.41 -6.94
CA ARG A 136 -3.15 17.86 -5.64
C ARG A 136 -3.33 16.33 -5.65
N TRP A 137 -3.90 15.75 -6.73
CA TRP A 137 -4.03 14.28 -6.83
C TRP A 137 -2.67 13.58 -6.83
N PHE A 138 -1.66 14.21 -7.47
CA PHE A 138 -0.31 13.66 -7.56
C PHE A 138 0.38 13.61 -6.18
N PHE A 139 0.24 14.67 -5.38
CA PHE A 139 0.79 14.68 -4.03
C PHE A 139 0.15 13.62 -3.13
N TYR A 140 -1.15 13.40 -3.24
CA TYR A 140 -1.82 12.33 -2.51
C TYR A 140 -1.40 10.93 -3.02
N ALA A 141 -1.27 10.73 -4.32
CA ALA A 141 -0.80 9.46 -4.89
C ALA A 141 0.66 9.18 -4.52
N LEU A 142 1.52 10.20 -4.53
CA LEU A 142 2.91 10.08 -4.09
C LEU A 142 2.99 9.79 -2.59
N GLY A 143 2.22 10.48 -1.76
CA GLY A 143 2.11 10.22 -0.33
C GLY A 143 1.67 8.78 -0.06
N SER A 144 0.67 8.28 -0.78
CA SER A 144 0.26 6.87 -0.72
C SER A 144 1.41 5.92 -1.04
N ALA A 145 2.17 6.18 -2.11
CA ALA A 145 3.30 5.35 -2.51
C ALA A 145 4.42 5.33 -1.45
N VAL A 146 4.73 6.47 -0.85
CA VAL A 146 5.73 6.58 0.23
C VAL A 146 5.28 5.79 1.46
N PHE A 147 4.05 5.99 1.93
CA PHE A 147 3.52 5.25 3.07
C PHE A 147 3.38 3.76 2.79
N ALA A 148 3.02 3.35 1.56
CA ALA A 148 2.97 1.95 1.17
C ALA A 148 4.35 1.28 1.19
N SER A 149 5.40 1.97 0.72
CA SER A 149 6.76 1.46 0.78
C SER A 149 7.26 1.35 2.21
N LEU A 150 6.97 2.34 3.05
CA LEU A 150 7.29 2.32 4.48
C LEU A 150 6.61 1.15 5.19
N THR A 151 5.32 0.93 4.92
CA THR A 151 4.55 -0.22 5.40
C THR A 151 5.24 -1.54 5.07
N SER A 152 5.74 -1.69 3.83
CA SER A 152 6.39 -2.92 3.38
C SER A 152 7.68 -3.20 4.16
N ILE A 153 8.50 -2.19 4.40
CA ILE A 153 9.74 -2.32 5.16
C ILE A 153 9.48 -2.60 6.63
N LEU A 154 8.63 -1.79 7.28
CA LEU A 154 8.27 -1.97 8.68
C LEU A 154 7.59 -3.33 8.91
N GLY A 155 6.70 -3.74 7.99
CA GLY A 155 6.06 -5.04 8.02
C GLY A 155 7.06 -6.19 7.89
N LYS A 156 8.03 -6.07 6.99
CA LYS A 156 9.07 -7.10 6.81
C LYS A 156 9.91 -7.30 8.07
N VAL A 157 10.38 -6.21 8.68
CA VAL A 157 11.13 -6.26 9.94
C VAL A 157 10.25 -6.79 11.09
N GLY A 158 8.98 -6.40 11.12
CA GLY A 158 8.03 -6.82 12.15
C GLY A 158 7.66 -8.31 12.08
N ILE A 159 7.66 -8.92 10.87
CA ILE A 159 7.23 -10.32 10.67
C ILE A 159 8.41 -11.31 10.72
N GLU A 160 9.65 -10.85 10.86
CA GLU A 160 10.85 -11.69 10.75
C GLU A 160 10.83 -12.94 11.65
N ASN A 161 10.18 -12.87 12.83
CA ASN A 161 10.16 -13.94 13.83
C ASN A 161 8.75 -14.43 14.19
N ILE A 162 7.73 -14.12 13.39
CA ILE A 162 6.34 -14.53 13.63
C ILE A 162 5.67 -14.99 12.33
N ASP A 163 4.56 -15.73 12.48
CA ASP A 163 3.73 -16.10 11.33
C ASP A 163 3.21 -14.85 10.60
N SER A 164 3.30 -14.87 9.27
CA SER A 164 2.92 -13.75 8.41
C SER A 164 1.43 -13.40 8.51
N ASN A 165 0.54 -14.40 8.70
CA ASN A 165 -0.89 -14.17 8.86
C ASN A 165 -1.16 -13.48 10.19
N LEU A 166 -0.48 -13.93 11.26
CA LEU A 166 -0.58 -13.29 12.58
C LEU A 166 -0.08 -11.84 12.52
N GLY A 167 1.07 -11.59 11.91
CA GLY A 167 1.60 -10.24 11.75
C GLY A 167 0.65 -9.33 10.94
N THR A 168 0.01 -9.87 9.91
CA THR A 168 -0.98 -9.14 9.11
C THR A 168 -2.24 -8.84 9.92
N ALA A 169 -2.76 -9.79 10.71
CA ALA A 169 -3.94 -9.59 11.55
C ALA A 169 -3.70 -8.53 12.62
N ILE A 170 -2.57 -8.59 13.33
CA ILE A 170 -2.18 -7.59 14.34
C ILE A 170 -2.08 -6.19 13.70
N ARG A 171 -1.39 -6.08 12.58
CA ARG A 171 -1.25 -4.81 11.86
C ARG A 171 -2.59 -4.23 11.43
N THR A 172 -3.52 -5.08 10.99
CA THR A 172 -4.84 -4.65 10.50
C THR A 172 -5.73 -4.12 11.63
N ILE A 173 -5.53 -4.56 12.88
CA ILE A 173 -6.22 -3.97 14.06
C ILE A 173 -5.85 -2.48 14.23
N VAL A 174 -4.62 -2.11 13.88
CA VAL A 174 -4.10 -0.75 14.06
C VAL A 174 -4.51 0.19 12.91
N VAL A 175 -4.80 -0.37 11.72
CA VAL A 175 -5.23 0.39 10.54
C VAL A 175 -6.61 1.00 10.71
#